data_eb0ab4a0c415e6beb7be6cdb0084041f
#
_entry.id   eb0ab4a0c415e6beb7be6cdb0084041f
#
_cell.length_a   1.000
_cell.length_b   1.000
_cell.length_c   1.000
_cell.angle_alpha   90.00
_cell.angle_beta   90.00
_cell.angle_gamma   90.00
#
_symmetry.space_group_name_H-M   'P 1'
#
loop_
_entity.id
_entity.type
_entity.pdbx_description
1 polymer ?
#
loop_
_entity_poly.entity_id
_entity_poly.type
_entity_poly.pdbx_seq_one_letter_code
_entity_poly.pdbx_strand_id
1 'polypeptide(L)'
;MKKGQIAEGTVNKVEFPNKGIVYTDEGERIIVKNTIPGQRVSFAVNKVRKGKAEARLLETIKKSPLETADTCTHFGTCGGCTYQSLPYEDQLKIKEEQVRGMMENAIGDACAYEFLPIKHSPRVLAYRNKMEFSFGDAYKDGPLALGMHKRGSFYDIVTVEDCRIVDGDFRTILMATLSYFGEQGISFYHRLRHTGYLRHLLVRKAVKTGEILVDLITTTQEWSNVPVQETDERAKIEACLLYTSPSPRDSTSSR
;
A
#
# COMPACT_ATOMS: atom_id res chain seq x y z
N MET A 1 23.94 13.01 -14.89
CA MET A 1 23.15 13.73 -13.83
C MET A 1 23.84 13.79 -12.49
N LYS A 2 23.51 14.80 -11.63
CA LYS A 2 24.06 14.97 -10.28
C LYS A 2 22.95 14.79 -9.22
N LYS A 3 23.35 14.35 -8.01
CA LYS A 3 22.41 14.25 -6.87
C LYS A 3 21.79 15.63 -6.57
N GLY A 4 20.49 15.68 -6.34
CA GLY A 4 19.71 16.90 -6.13
C GLY A 4 19.22 17.59 -7.40
N GLN A 5 19.70 17.18 -8.58
CA GLN A 5 19.24 17.72 -9.86
C GLN A 5 17.78 17.35 -10.12
N ILE A 6 16.99 18.32 -10.55
CA ILE A 6 15.62 18.12 -11.03
C ILE A 6 15.68 18.04 -12.56
N ALA A 7 14.97 17.12 -13.13
CA ALA A 7 14.86 16.95 -14.57
C ALA A 7 13.53 16.30 -14.95
N GLU A 8 13.27 16.24 -16.24
CA GLU A 8 12.08 15.63 -16.82
C GLU A 8 12.48 14.49 -17.76
N GLY A 9 11.54 13.61 -18.02
CA GLY A 9 11.73 12.53 -18.98
C GLY A 9 10.48 11.70 -19.18
N THR A 10 10.56 10.81 -20.18
CA THR A 10 9.47 9.90 -20.52
C THR A 10 9.75 8.51 -20.00
N VAL A 11 8.75 7.90 -19.37
CA VAL A 11 8.80 6.53 -18.88
C VAL A 11 8.66 5.57 -20.05
N ASN A 12 9.72 4.82 -20.37
CA ASN A 12 9.71 3.84 -21.46
C ASN A 12 9.05 2.53 -21.01
N LYS A 13 9.53 1.96 -19.88
CA LYS A 13 9.03 0.70 -19.33
C LYS A 13 9.13 0.70 -17.80
N VAL A 14 8.49 -0.28 -17.18
CA VAL A 14 8.61 -0.51 -15.73
C VAL A 14 9.18 -1.90 -15.48
N GLU A 15 10.34 -1.96 -14.83
CA GLU A 15 10.97 -3.20 -14.37
C GLU A 15 10.51 -3.55 -12.95
N PHE A 16 10.57 -4.85 -12.62
CA PHE A 16 10.21 -5.35 -11.29
C PHE A 16 11.13 -4.77 -10.18
N PRO A 17 10.62 -4.45 -9.00
CA PRO A 17 9.22 -4.53 -8.56
C PRO A 17 8.38 -3.28 -8.85
N ASN A 18 8.90 -2.21 -9.31
CA ASN A 18 8.24 -0.94 -9.63
C ASN A 18 9.29 0.14 -9.98
N LYS A 19 10.19 -0.20 -10.88
CA LYS A 19 11.28 0.67 -11.33
C LYS A 19 10.97 1.19 -12.72
N GLY A 20 10.39 2.38 -12.82
CA GLY A 20 10.24 3.03 -14.13
C GLY A 20 11.58 3.42 -14.72
N ILE A 21 11.81 3.00 -15.92
CA ILE A 21 12.97 3.37 -16.72
C ILE A 21 12.59 4.61 -17.52
N VAL A 22 13.15 5.73 -17.11
CA VAL A 22 12.87 7.06 -17.67
C VAL A 22 14.06 7.48 -18.52
N TYR A 23 13.78 8.04 -19.69
CA TYR A 23 14.79 8.69 -20.52
C TYR A 23 14.50 10.19 -20.57
N THR A 24 15.54 11.00 -20.32
CA THR A 24 15.47 12.45 -20.55
C THR A 24 15.55 12.76 -22.04
N ASP A 25 15.28 14.01 -22.39
CA ASP A 25 15.38 14.48 -23.79
C ASP A 25 16.82 14.40 -24.32
N GLU A 26 17.84 14.40 -23.41
CA GLU A 26 19.26 14.18 -23.73
C GLU A 26 19.66 12.69 -23.78
N GLY A 27 18.71 11.77 -23.60
CA GLY A 27 18.93 10.33 -23.66
C GLY A 27 19.53 9.70 -22.39
N GLU A 28 19.64 10.44 -21.27
CA GLU A 28 20.10 9.88 -20.00
C GLU A 28 19.05 8.92 -19.41
N ARG A 29 19.51 7.74 -18.96
CA ARG A 29 18.65 6.70 -18.34
C ARG A 29 18.59 6.86 -16.83
N ILE A 30 17.41 7.03 -16.27
CA ILE A 30 17.14 7.19 -14.85
C ILE A 30 16.09 6.18 -14.38
N ILE A 31 16.22 5.73 -13.12
CA ILE A 31 15.22 4.87 -12.48
C ILE A 31 14.34 5.74 -11.58
N VAL A 32 13.05 5.81 -11.87
CA VAL A 32 12.04 6.53 -11.09
C VAL A 32 10.96 5.56 -10.66
N LYS A 33 10.73 5.40 -9.35
CA LYS A 33 9.68 4.51 -8.83
C LYS A 33 8.30 5.16 -8.94
N ASN A 34 7.25 4.33 -8.91
CA ASN A 34 5.84 4.74 -8.92
C ASN A 34 5.42 5.48 -10.21
N THR A 35 5.92 5.03 -11.33
CA THR A 35 5.59 5.57 -12.65
C THR A 35 4.97 4.49 -13.53
N ILE A 36 4.32 4.92 -14.61
CA ILE A 36 3.62 4.08 -15.58
C ILE A 36 4.24 4.32 -16.96
N PRO A 37 4.40 3.29 -17.82
CA PRO A 37 4.92 3.47 -19.17
C PRO A 37 4.12 4.52 -19.96
N GLY A 38 4.82 5.39 -20.69
CA GLY A 38 4.22 6.48 -21.47
C GLY A 38 3.94 7.78 -20.70
N GLN A 39 4.15 7.81 -19.38
CA GLN A 39 4.08 9.07 -18.63
C GLN A 39 5.28 9.96 -18.94
N ARG A 40 5.06 11.29 -19.01
CA ARG A 40 6.12 12.28 -18.85
C ARG A 40 6.15 12.75 -17.41
N VAL A 41 7.30 12.69 -16.78
CA VAL A 41 7.44 12.90 -15.33
C VAL A 41 8.58 13.87 -15.02
N SER A 42 8.37 14.69 -13.97
CA SER A 42 9.42 15.45 -13.31
C SER A 42 9.93 14.66 -12.10
N PHE A 43 11.22 14.65 -11.88
CA PHE A 43 11.86 13.89 -10.81
C PHE A 43 13.09 14.58 -10.25
N ALA A 44 13.42 14.29 -8.99
CA ALA A 44 14.65 14.73 -8.35
C ALA A 44 15.61 13.55 -8.14
N VAL A 45 16.83 13.67 -8.64
CA VAL A 45 17.88 12.66 -8.50
C VAL A 45 18.29 12.55 -7.04
N ASN A 46 18.09 11.39 -6.43
CA ASN A 46 18.44 11.16 -5.02
C ASN A 46 19.72 10.34 -4.85
N LYS A 47 20.10 9.54 -5.85
CA LYS A 47 21.29 8.69 -5.80
C LYS A 47 21.90 8.51 -7.18
N VAL A 48 23.23 8.60 -7.23
CA VAL A 48 24.02 8.25 -8.41
C VAL A 48 25.13 7.29 -7.98
N ARG A 49 25.17 6.10 -8.57
CA ARG A 49 26.19 5.09 -8.27
C ARG A 49 26.53 4.27 -9.54
N LYS A 50 27.83 4.18 -9.84
CA LYS A 50 28.35 3.38 -10.99
C LYS A 50 27.59 3.67 -12.31
N GLY A 51 27.38 4.96 -12.63
CA GLY A 51 26.68 5.36 -13.87
C GLY A 51 25.16 5.16 -13.87
N LYS A 52 24.57 4.61 -12.78
CA LYS A 52 23.11 4.46 -12.63
C LYS A 52 22.57 5.56 -11.74
N ALA A 53 21.58 6.31 -12.21
CA ALA A 53 20.87 7.33 -11.46
C ALA A 53 19.51 6.79 -10.99
N GLU A 54 19.19 7.01 -9.71
CA GLU A 54 17.86 6.77 -9.13
C GLU A 54 17.27 8.10 -8.69
N ALA A 55 15.99 8.31 -8.95
CA ALA A 55 15.33 9.54 -8.63
C ALA A 55 13.96 9.32 -7.98
N ARG A 56 13.51 10.32 -7.25
CA ARG A 56 12.18 10.38 -6.67
C ARG A 56 11.25 11.14 -7.62
N LEU A 57 10.11 10.55 -7.93
CA LEU A 57 9.03 11.21 -8.66
C LEU A 57 8.60 12.48 -7.89
N LEU A 58 8.53 13.60 -8.56
CA LEU A 58 7.97 14.83 -8.05
C LEU A 58 6.55 15.02 -8.57
N GLU A 59 6.36 14.91 -9.90
CA GLU A 59 5.09 15.16 -10.54
C GLU A 59 4.97 14.34 -11.83
N THR A 60 3.74 13.99 -12.18
CA THR A 60 3.37 13.47 -13.50
C THR A 60 2.88 14.62 -14.36
N ILE A 61 3.75 15.12 -15.26
CA ILE A 61 3.47 16.26 -16.15
C ILE A 61 2.41 15.89 -17.18
N LYS A 62 2.55 14.67 -17.75
CA LYS A 62 1.58 14.14 -18.70
C LYS A 62 1.28 12.69 -18.36
N LYS A 63 -0.01 12.37 -18.26
CA LYS A 63 -0.48 10.99 -18.04
C LYS A 63 -0.14 10.10 -19.23
N SER A 64 0.00 8.81 -18.98
CA SER A 64 0.12 7.81 -20.03
C SER A 64 -1.19 7.73 -20.83
N PRO A 65 -1.11 7.50 -22.16
CA PRO A 65 -2.30 7.20 -22.97
C PRO A 65 -3.08 5.96 -22.49
N LEU A 66 -2.42 5.08 -21.74
CA LEU A 66 -3.03 3.87 -21.17
C LEU A 66 -3.86 4.15 -19.90
N GLU A 67 -3.70 5.33 -19.27
CA GLU A 67 -4.37 5.62 -18.01
C GLU A 67 -5.84 5.98 -18.23
N THR A 68 -6.69 5.42 -17.38
CA THR A 68 -8.13 5.69 -17.36
C THR A 68 -8.48 6.66 -16.23
N ALA A 69 -9.62 7.36 -16.38
CA ALA A 69 -10.19 8.21 -15.33
C ALA A 69 -10.90 7.39 -14.23
N ASP A 70 -11.31 6.15 -14.51
CA ASP A 70 -11.98 5.28 -13.56
C ASP A 70 -11.00 4.64 -12.59
N THR A 71 -10.58 5.40 -11.60
CA THR A 71 -9.64 4.98 -10.57
C THR A 71 -10.25 5.13 -9.18
N CYS A 72 -9.60 4.51 -8.18
CA CYS A 72 -9.92 4.76 -6.78
C CYS A 72 -9.67 6.24 -6.43
N THR A 73 -10.56 6.84 -5.66
CA THR A 73 -10.46 8.24 -5.20
C THR A 73 -9.16 8.54 -4.46
N HIS A 74 -8.59 7.52 -3.81
CA HIS A 74 -7.32 7.60 -3.07
C HIS A 74 -6.08 7.28 -3.91
N PHE A 75 -6.24 6.95 -5.21
CA PHE A 75 -5.11 6.60 -6.07
C PHE A 75 -4.15 7.78 -6.24
N GLY A 76 -2.86 7.51 -6.17
CA GLY A 76 -1.83 8.55 -6.19
C GLY A 76 -1.47 9.10 -4.80
N THR A 77 -2.43 9.23 -3.89
CA THR A 77 -2.20 9.67 -2.50
C THR A 77 -1.92 8.46 -1.59
N CYS A 78 -2.75 7.43 -1.66
CA CYS A 78 -2.55 6.17 -0.93
C CYS A 78 -1.38 5.37 -1.53
N GLY A 79 -0.53 4.79 -0.66
CA GLY A 79 0.61 3.96 -1.06
C GLY A 79 0.27 2.53 -1.49
N GLY A 80 -1.00 2.13 -1.40
CA GLY A 80 -1.41 0.72 -1.55
C GLY A 80 -1.40 0.17 -2.98
N CYS A 81 -1.64 0.99 -4.00
CA CYS A 81 -1.77 0.54 -5.39
C CYS A 81 -0.79 1.25 -6.32
N THR A 82 -0.23 0.50 -7.30
CA THR A 82 0.73 1.04 -8.26
C THR A 82 0.12 1.27 -9.64
N TYR A 83 -0.73 0.36 -10.11
CA TYR A 83 -1.20 0.31 -11.50
C TYR A 83 -2.71 0.48 -11.64
N GLN A 84 -3.42 0.94 -10.61
CA GLN A 84 -4.89 0.97 -10.63
C GLN A 84 -5.46 2.00 -11.62
N SER A 85 -4.67 2.96 -12.09
CA SER A 85 -5.07 3.87 -13.17
C SER A 85 -5.04 3.23 -14.56
N LEU A 86 -4.59 1.97 -14.66
CA LEU A 86 -4.57 1.23 -15.92
C LEU A 86 -5.74 0.26 -16.01
N PRO A 87 -6.29 -0.01 -17.22
CA PRO A 87 -7.14 -1.15 -17.47
C PRO A 87 -6.49 -2.44 -17.00
N TYR A 88 -7.29 -3.39 -16.53
CA TYR A 88 -6.76 -4.64 -15.96
C TYR A 88 -5.88 -5.42 -16.94
N GLU A 89 -6.25 -5.46 -18.22
CA GLU A 89 -5.48 -6.11 -19.28
C GLU A 89 -4.07 -5.51 -19.42
N ASP A 90 -3.95 -4.19 -19.32
CA ASP A 90 -2.64 -3.52 -19.41
C ASP A 90 -1.82 -3.73 -18.14
N GLN A 91 -2.46 -3.85 -16.96
CA GLN A 91 -1.79 -4.29 -15.75
C GLN A 91 -1.18 -5.69 -15.91
N LEU A 92 -1.91 -6.62 -16.54
CA LEU A 92 -1.44 -7.99 -16.81
C LEU A 92 -0.26 -7.98 -17.77
N LYS A 93 -0.32 -7.23 -18.87
CA LYS A 93 0.79 -7.11 -19.84
C LYS A 93 2.07 -6.62 -19.16
N ILE A 94 1.98 -5.54 -18.36
CA ILE A 94 3.15 -5.03 -17.62
C ILE A 94 3.74 -6.09 -16.69
N LYS A 95 2.90 -6.82 -15.96
CA LYS A 95 3.36 -7.87 -15.06
C LYS A 95 3.97 -9.05 -15.80
N GLU A 96 3.37 -9.44 -16.91
CA GLU A 96 3.90 -10.51 -17.76
C GLU A 96 5.28 -10.14 -18.32
N GLU A 97 5.43 -8.93 -18.87
CA GLU A 97 6.71 -8.42 -19.36
C GLU A 97 7.79 -8.36 -18.27
N GLN A 98 7.41 -7.95 -17.05
CA GLN A 98 8.34 -7.94 -15.91
C GLN A 98 8.83 -9.34 -15.55
N VAL A 99 7.92 -10.32 -15.50
CA VAL A 99 8.28 -11.71 -15.16
C VAL A 99 9.09 -12.33 -16.29
N ARG A 100 8.70 -12.12 -17.55
CA ARG A 100 9.44 -12.58 -18.73
C ARG A 100 10.88 -12.05 -18.70
N GLY A 101 11.06 -10.74 -18.51
CA GLY A 101 12.38 -10.13 -18.43
C GLY A 101 13.23 -10.64 -17.25
N MET A 102 12.64 -10.97 -16.12
CA MET A 102 13.36 -11.61 -15.01
C MET A 102 13.80 -13.04 -15.37
N MET A 103 12.92 -13.82 -16.01
CA MET A 103 13.24 -15.18 -16.46
C MET A 103 14.34 -15.19 -17.51
N GLU A 104 14.24 -14.33 -18.50
CA GLU A 104 15.28 -14.16 -19.54
C GLU A 104 16.64 -13.80 -18.95
N ASN A 105 16.67 -12.87 -17.99
CA ASN A 105 17.91 -12.49 -17.31
C ASN A 105 18.49 -13.61 -16.41
N ALA A 106 17.65 -14.48 -15.86
CA ALA A 106 18.07 -15.56 -14.97
C ALA A 106 18.51 -16.82 -15.74
N ILE A 107 17.78 -17.17 -16.77
CA ILE A 107 18.00 -18.41 -17.56
C ILE A 107 18.97 -18.14 -18.71
N GLY A 108 18.88 -16.98 -19.38
CA GLY A 108 19.63 -16.69 -20.58
C GLY A 108 19.42 -17.79 -21.64
N ASP A 109 20.50 -18.19 -22.26
CA ASP A 109 20.51 -19.27 -23.28
C ASP A 109 20.72 -20.67 -22.66
N ALA A 110 20.64 -20.81 -21.32
CA ALA A 110 20.99 -22.07 -20.65
C ALA A 110 20.02 -23.22 -20.98
N CYS A 111 18.74 -22.92 -21.23
CA CYS A 111 17.76 -23.91 -21.67
C CYS A 111 16.60 -23.25 -22.43
N ALA A 112 15.98 -24.01 -23.31
CA ALA A 112 14.73 -23.64 -23.93
C ALA A 112 13.59 -23.78 -22.92
N TYR A 113 12.69 -22.80 -22.86
CA TYR A 113 11.48 -22.85 -22.05
C TYR A 113 10.30 -22.23 -22.77
N GLU A 114 9.10 -22.68 -22.45
CA GLU A 114 7.85 -22.10 -22.90
C GLU A 114 7.34 -21.14 -21.83
N PHE A 115 7.08 -19.89 -22.20
CA PHE A 115 6.49 -18.90 -21.33
C PHE A 115 4.97 -18.87 -21.54
N LEU A 116 4.22 -19.48 -20.63
CA LEU A 116 2.77 -19.50 -20.69
C LEU A 116 2.18 -18.13 -20.32
N PRO A 117 1.05 -17.73 -20.94
CA PRO A 117 0.42 -16.45 -20.66
C PRO A 117 -0.07 -16.36 -19.20
N ILE A 118 -0.10 -15.13 -18.69
CA ILE A 118 -0.60 -14.85 -17.34
C ILE A 118 -2.10 -15.21 -17.23
N LYS A 119 -2.47 -15.92 -16.17
CA LYS A 119 -3.86 -16.21 -15.86
C LYS A 119 -4.54 -15.00 -15.24
N HIS A 120 -5.72 -14.68 -15.75
CA HIS A 120 -6.56 -13.60 -15.23
C HIS A 120 -7.13 -13.96 -13.86
N SER A 121 -7.28 -12.96 -12.99
CA SER A 121 -8.07 -13.11 -11.78
C SER A 121 -9.56 -13.11 -12.13
N PRO A 122 -10.39 -13.98 -11.51
CA PRO A 122 -11.84 -13.93 -11.70
C PRO A 122 -12.48 -12.66 -11.12
N ARG A 123 -11.76 -11.94 -10.25
CA ARG A 123 -12.17 -10.65 -9.67
C ARG A 123 -11.08 -9.62 -9.84
N VAL A 124 -11.41 -8.48 -10.43
CA VAL A 124 -10.49 -7.35 -10.67
C VAL A 124 -10.54 -6.35 -9.52
N LEU A 125 -11.70 -6.23 -8.88
CA LEU A 125 -11.97 -5.40 -7.71
C LEU A 125 -12.45 -6.29 -6.56
N ALA A 126 -12.40 -5.77 -5.33
CA ALA A 126 -12.80 -6.48 -4.11
C ALA A 126 -12.18 -7.90 -3.98
N TYR A 127 -10.96 -8.08 -4.50
CA TYR A 127 -10.28 -9.38 -4.50
C TYR A 127 -9.45 -9.62 -3.23
N ARG A 128 -9.12 -8.55 -2.51
CA ARG A 128 -8.22 -8.64 -1.37
C ARG A 128 -8.98 -9.10 -0.12
N ASN A 129 -8.54 -10.20 0.44
CA ASN A 129 -9.19 -10.85 1.58
C ASN A 129 -8.48 -10.63 2.93
N LYS A 130 -7.41 -9.85 2.94
CA LYS A 130 -6.69 -9.40 4.15
C LYS A 130 -6.25 -7.95 3.99
N MET A 131 -6.52 -7.12 4.98
CA MET A 131 -5.99 -5.76 5.05
C MET A 131 -5.53 -5.47 6.48
N GLU A 132 -4.39 -4.80 6.59
CA GLU A 132 -3.88 -4.26 7.83
C GLU A 132 -3.84 -2.74 7.67
N PHE A 133 -4.72 -2.08 8.40
CA PHE A 133 -4.80 -0.63 8.44
C PHE A 133 -3.95 -0.11 9.59
N SER A 134 -3.28 1.02 9.41
CA SER A 134 -2.48 1.66 10.44
C SER A 134 -3.24 2.83 11.05
N PHE A 135 -3.17 2.97 12.38
CA PHE A 135 -3.53 4.21 13.04
C PHE A 135 -2.38 5.22 12.96
N GLY A 136 -2.72 6.48 12.86
CA GLY A 136 -1.75 7.58 12.79
C GLY A 136 -2.44 8.93 12.62
N ASP A 137 -1.64 9.92 12.25
CA ASP A 137 -2.14 11.25 11.87
C ASP A 137 -2.50 11.29 10.39
N ALA A 138 -3.56 12.01 10.03
CA ALA A 138 -3.84 12.31 8.62
C ALA A 138 -2.75 13.19 7.99
N TYR A 139 -2.18 14.08 8.80
CA TYR A 139 -1.00 14.92 8.55
C TYR A 139 -0.38 15.27 9.90
N LYS A 140 0.86 15.73 9.92
CA LYS A 140 1.60 16.02 11.16
C LYS A 140 0.74 16.82 12.16
N ASP A 141 0.58 16.27 13.37
CA ASP A 141 -0.24 16.80 14.46
C ASP A 141 -1.73 17.03 14.06
N GLY A 142 -2.21 16.28 13.07
CA GLY A 142 -3.59 16.31 12.57
C GLY A 142 -4.53 15.37 13.33
N PRO A 143 -5.77 15.19 12.84
CA PRO A 143 -6.73 14.29 13.45
C PRO A 143 -6.31 12.83 13.34
N LEU A 144 -6.84 12.01 14.26
CA LEU A 144 -6.70 10.55 14.20
C LEU A 144 -7.19 10.05 12.83
N ALA A 145 -6.38 9.24 12.19
CA ALA A 145 -6.69 8.55 10.96
C ALA A 145 -6.45 7.04 11.10
N LEU A 146 -7.23 6.26 10.38
CA LEU A 146 -7.05 4.82 10.25
C LEU A 146 -7.10 4.47 8.77
N GLY A 147 -6.06 3.83 8.26
CA GLY A 147 -6.01 3.52 6.83
C GLY A 147 -4.64 3.06 6.35
N MET A 148 -4.25 3.53 5.19
CA MET A 148 -2.98 3.18 4.53
C MET A 148 -1.99 4.33 4.59
N HIS A 149 -0.69 4.00 4.66
CA HIS A 149 0.34 5.04 4.57
C HIS A 149 0.22 5.82 3.26
N LYS A 150 0.35 7.14 3.39
CA LYS A 150 0.43 8.05 2.25
C LYS A 150 1.67 7.73 1.42
N ARG A 151 1.54 7.81 0.13
CA ARG A 151 2.65 7.56 -0.80
C ARG A 151 3.81 8.53 -0.54
N GLY A 152 4.99 7.98 -0.27
CA GLY A 152 6.18 8.77 0.01
C GLY A 152 6.27 9.34 1.43
N SER A 153 5.30 9.07 2.31
CA SER A 153 5.35 9.39 3.74
C SER A 153 5.38 8.11 4.58
N PHE A 154 6.12 8.16 5.70
CA PHE A 154 6.15 7.08 6.70
C PHE A 154 5.18 7.34 7.86
N TYR A 155 4.65 8.54 7.97
CA TYR A 155 3.86 8.98 9.13
C TYR A 155 2.39 9.22 8.76
N ASP A 156 2.15 9.92 7.66
CA ASP A 156 0.80 10.32 7.27
C ASP A 156 -0.04 9.11 6.86
N ILE A 157 -1.25 9.03 7.38
CA ILE A 157 -2.23 7.98 7.09
C ILE A 157 -3.34 8.55 6.22
N VAL A 158 -3.69 7.83 5.17
CA VAL A 158 -4.85 8.12 4.31
C VAL A 158 -5.98 7.19 4.73
N THR A 159 -7.08 7.74 5.20
CA THR A 159 -8.30 6.97 5.47
C THR A 159 -8.90 6.52 4.15
N VAL A 160 -8.96 5.21 3.93
CA VAL A 160 -9.30 4.62 2.62
C VAL A 160 -10.74 4.11 2.60
N GLU A 161 -11.68 5.00 2.89
CA GLU A 161 -13.13 4.75 2.98
C GLU A 161 -13.74 4.20 1.70
N ASP A 162 -13.14 4.48 0.54
CA ASP A 162 -13.61 4.05 -0.78
C ASP A 162 -12.58 3.12 -1.48
N CYS A 163 -11.86 2.32 -0.71
CA CYS A 163 -10.86 1.40 -1.26
C CYS A 163 -11.51 0.33 -2.16
N ARG A 164 -11.13 0.30 -3.43
CA ARG A 164 -11.74 -0.58 -4.45
C ARG A 164 -11.20 -2.01 -4.46
N ILE A 165 -10.05 -2.27 -3.83
CA ILE A 165 -9.45 -3.62 -3.82
C ILE A 165 -9.99 -4.51 -2.71
N VAL A 166 -10.67 -3.96 -1.70
CA VAL A 166 -11.40 -4.67 -0.64
C VAL A 166 -12.91 -4.54 -0.83
N ASP A 167 -13.67 -5.46 -0.25
CA ASP A 167 -15.14 -5.35 -0.29
C ASP A 167 -15.69 -4.35 0.75
N GLY A 168 -17.01 -4.17 0.75
CA GLY A 168 -17.70 -3.20 1.60
C GLY A 168 -17.47 -3.42 3.09
N ASP A 169 -17.40 -4.66 3.54
CA ASP A 169 -17.26 -4.99 4.96
C ASP A 169 -15.98 -4.39 5.56
N PHE A 170 -14.87 -4.46 4.83
CA PHE A 170 -13.60 -3.86 5.27
C PHE A 170 -13.71 -2.35 5.47
N ARG A 171 -14.42 -1.67 4.58
CA ARG A 171 -14.61 -0.21 4.64
C ARG A 171 -15.53 0.16 5.79
N THR A 172 -16.61 -0.59 5.98
CA THR A 172 -17.55 -0.40 7.10
C THR A 172 -16.83 -0.59 8.44
N ILE A 173 -16.06 -1.67 8.60
CA ILE A 173 -15.29 -1.95 9.83
C ILE A 173 -14.26 -0.85 10.08
N LEU A 174 -13.52 -0.43 9.04
CA LEU A 174 -12.53 0.65 9.14
C LEU A 174 -13.18 1.94 9.66
N MET A 175 -14.28 2.37 9.05
CA MET A 175 -14.95 3.63 9.41
C MET A 175 -15.60 3.57 10.80
N ALA A 176 -16.25 2.46 11.15
CA ALA A 176 -16.81 2.26 12.49
C ALA A 176 -15.71 2.29 13.58
N THR A 177 -14.59 1.62 13.33
CA THR A 177 -13.45 1.60 14.25
C THR A 177 -12.83 2.99 14.40
N LEU A 178 -12.65 3.73 13.31
CA LEU A 178 -12.09 5.09 13.34
C LEU A 178 -13.02 6.04 14.12
N SER A 179 -14.33 6.01 13.85
CA SER A 179 -15.33 6.84 14.57
C SER A 179 -15.29 6.57 16.06
N TYR A 180 -15.37 5.30 16.44
CA TYR A 180 -15.38 4.90 17.86
C TYR A 180 -14.15 5.42 18.62
N PHE A 181 -12.93 5.14 18.12
CA PHE A 181 -11.72 5.56 18.82
C PHE A 181 -11.46 7.08 18.72
N GLY A 182 -11.93 7.72 17.66
CA GLY A 182 -11.90 9.17 17.52
C GLY A 182 -12.75 9.87 18.56
N GLU A 183 -13.99 9.38 18.81
CA GLU A 183 -14.91 9.90 19.82
C GLU A 183 -14.40 9.69 21.25
N GLN A 184 -13.72 8.57 21.50
CA GLN A 184 -13.11 8.30 22.80
C GLN A 184 -11.79 9.06 23.05
N GLY A 185 -11.25 9.74 22.04
CA GLY A 185 -10.00 10.50 22.17
C GLY A 185 -8.76 9.63 22.43
N ILE A 186 -8.80 8.36 22.03
CA ILE A 186 -7.73 7.40 22.28
C ILE A 186 -6.59 7.64 21.30
N SER A 187 -5.37 7.82 21.85
CA SER A 187 -4.19 8.13 21.05
C SER A 187 -3.64 6.92 20.31
N PHE A 188 -3.13 7.14 19.09
CA PHE A 188 -2.34 6.14 18.38
C PHE A 188 -0.90 6.10 18.90
N TYR A 189 -0.20 4.98 18.66
CA TYR A 189 1.20 4.80 19.05
C TYR A 189 2.14 5.62 18.17
N HIS A 190 2.78 6.60 18.77
CA HIS A 190 3.74 7.47 18.13
C HIS A 190 5.15 6.85 18.18
N ARG A 191 5.68 6.43 17.04
CA ARG A 191 6.94 5.66 16.93
C ARG A 191 8.17 6.37 17.49
N LEU A 192 8.24 7.70 17.40
CA LEU A 192 9.39 8.47 17.90
C LEU A 192 9.31 8.75 19.42
N ARG A 193 8.09 8.92 19.93
CA ARG A 193 7.85 9.19 21.36
C ARG A 193 7.70 7.90 22.17
N HIS A 194 7.47 6.77 21.49
CA HIS A 194 7.15 5.48 22.09
C HIS A 194 5.96 5.52 23.06
N THR A 195 4.97 6.37 22.77
CA THR A 195 3.76 6.58 23.57
C THR A 195 2.52 6.43 22.71
N GLY A 196 1.40 6.04 23.33
CA GLY A 196 0.11 5.86 22.68
C GLY A 196 -0.33 4.40 22.63
N TYR A 197 -1.61 4.17 22.33
CA TYR A 197 -2.25 2.87 22.47
C TYR A 197 -2.48 2.16 21.13
N LEU A 198 -3.19 2.80 20.18
CA LEU A 198 -3.64 2.19 18.95
C LEU A 198 -2.50 2.01 17.94
N ARG A 199 -2.37 0.83 17.33
CA ARG A 199 -1.34 0.57 16.32
C ARG A 199 -1.92 0.20 14.96
N HIS A 200 -2.64 -0.92 14.90
CA HIS A 200 -3.15 -1.44 13.63
C HIS A 200 -4.53 -2.08 13.82
N LEU A 201 -5.30 -2.10 12.75
CA LEU A 201 -6.52 -2.86 12.60
C LEU A 201 -6.31 -3.87 11.48
N LEU A 202 -6.31 -5.16 11.83
CA LEU A 202 -6.24 -6.24 10.87
C LEU A 202 -7.66 -6.77 10.60
N VAL A 203 -8.04 -6.81 9.34
CA VAL A 203 -9.30 -7.41 8.89
C VAL A 203 -9.01 -8.52 7.90
N ARG A 204 -9.59 -9.69 8.11
CA ARG A 204 -9.55 -10.82 7.17
C ARG A 204 -10.96 -11.29 6.88
N LYS A 205 -11.22 -11.69 5.64
CA LYS A 205 -12.49 -12.29 5.23
C LYS A 205 -12.25 -13.60 4.51
N ALA A 206 -12.89 -14.65 4.97
CA ALA A 206 -12.84 -15.95 4.34
C ALA A 206 -13.73 -15.92 3.08
N VAL A 207 -13.14 -16.12 1.91
CA VAL A 207 -13.86 -16.01 0.62
C VAL A 207 -14.95 -17.06 0.47
N LYS A 208 -14.78 -18.25 1.05
CA LYS A 208 -15.72 -19.36 0.92
C LYS A 208 -16.85 -19.33 1.95
N THR A 209 -16.56 -19.00 3.20
CA THR A 209 -17.52 -19.01 4.31
C THR A 209 -18.15 -17.65 4.57
N GLY A 210 -17.50 -16.56 4.13
CA GLY A 210 -17.91 -15.19 4.43
C GLY A 210 -17.54 -14.71 5.83
N GLU A 211 -16.95 -15.56 6.66
CA GLU A 211 -16.54 -15.22 8.02
C GLU A 211 -15.50 -14.09 8.01
N ILE A 212 -15.61 -13.19 8.98
CA ILE A 212 -14.72 -12.03 9.13
C ILE A 212 -14.02 -12.13 10.46
N LEU A 213 -12.68 -12.01 10.42
CA LEU A 213 -11.84 -11.81 11.59
C LEU A 213 -11.43 -10.36 11.64
N VAL A 214 -11.63 -9.73 12.78
CA VAL A 214 -11.17 -8.37 13.09
C VAL A 214 -10.22 -8.47 14.28
N ASP A 215 -9.02 -7.93 14.13
CA ASP A 215 -7.99 -7.93 15.17
C ASP A 215 -7.47 -6.51 15.37
N LEU A 216 -7.63 -5.98 16.59
CA LEU A 216 -7.14 -4.67 17.00
C LEU A 216 -5.79 -4.84 17.69
N ILE A 217 -4.74 -4.36 17.04
CA ILE A 217 -3.37 -4.43 17.54
C ILE A 217 -3.05 -3.14 18.30
N THR A 218 -2.71 -3.28 19.57
CA THR A 218 -2.44 -2.16 20.49
C THR A 218 -1.07 -2.31 21.15
N THR A 219 -0.68 -1.33 21.93
CA THR A 219 0.44 -1.43 22.87
C THR A 219 -0.06 -1.93 24.22
N THR A 220 0.87 -2.31 25.09
CA THR A 220 0.58 -2.66 26.49
C THR A 220 0.50 -1.43 27.42
N GLN A 221 0.62 -0.22 26.88
CA GLN A 221 0.53 1.01 27.66
C GLN A 221 -0.90 1.24 28.10
N GLU A 222 -1.07 1.58 29.36
CA GLU A 222 -2.40 1.90 29.91
C GLU A 222 -2.98 3.16 29.29
N TRP A 223 -4.29 3.22 29.25
CA TRP A 223 -5.07 4.37 28.78
C TRP A 223 -5.03 5.50 29.81
N SER A 224 -3.87 6.01 30.14
CA SER A 224 -3.70 6.95 31.25
C SER A 224 -4.42 8.30 31.11
N ASN A 225 -5.14 8.54 30.02
CA ASN A 225 -5.87 9.79 29.77
C ASN A 225 -7.36 9.62 29.42
N VAL A 226 -7.92 8.42 29.50
CA VAL A 226 -9.35 8.23 29.37
C VAL A 226 -9.92 8.19 30.80
N PRO A 227 -10.90 9.03 31.17
CA PRO A 227 -11.62 8.84 32.39
C PRO A 227 -12.30 7.47 32.33
N VAL A 228 -11.68 6.49 32.96
CA VAL A 228 -12.28 5.16 33.12
C VAL A 228 -13.51 5.35 34.01
N GLN A 229 -14.66 5.58 33.39
CA GLN A 229 -15.86 5.09 34.01
C GLN A 229 -15.68 3.57 34.02
N GLU A 230 -15.65 3.00 35.22
CA GLU A 230 -15.64 1.55 35.48
C GLU A 230 -16.94 0.93 34.93
N THR A 231 -17.07 0.92 33.62
CA THR A 231 -18.20 0.32 32.95
C THR A 231 -17.64 -0.84 32.11
N ASP A 232 -18.27 -1.95 32.24
CA ASP A 232 -18.35 -3.22 31.51
C ASP A 232 -17.81 -3.27 30.06
N GLU A 233 -17.40 -2.14 29.47
CA GLU A 233 -16.91 -2.00 28.11
C GLU A 233 -15.47 -2.47 27.93
N ARG A 234 -14.61 -2.31 28.94
CA ARG A 234 -13.25 -2.88 28.91
C ARG A 234 -13.33 -4.41 28.88
N ALA A 235 -14.21 -4.99 29.67
CA ALA A 235 -14.49 -6.41 29.68
C ALA A 235 -15.08 -6.89 28.33
N LYS A 236 -15.91 -6.07 27.67
CA LYS A 236 -16.48 -6.37 26.35
C LYS A 236 -15.44 -6.31 25.25
N ILE A 237 -14.53 -5.35 25.28
CA ILE A 237 -13.42 -5.24 24.32
C ILE A 237 -12.41 -6.37 24.55
N GLU A 238 -12.04 -6.67 25.80
CA GLU A 238 -11.19 -7.80 26.16
C GLU A 238 -11.86 -9.13 25.81
N ALA A 239 -13.15 -9.29 26.02
CA ALA A 239 -13.92 -10.47 25.62
C ALA A 239 -13.99 -10.62 24.08
N CYS A 240 -14.13 -9.53 23.36
CA CYS A 240 -14.10 -9.55 21.89
C CYS A 240 -12.71 -9.91 21.32
N LEU A 241 -11.63 -9.52 22.02
CA LEU A 241 -10.25 -9.87 21.67
C LEU A 241 -9.89 -11.31 22.04
N LEU A 242 -10.53 -11.89 23.07
CA LEU A 242 -10.29 -13.27 23.51
C LEU A 242 -11.00 -14.35 22.68
N TYR A 243 -11.94 -13.97 21.80
CA TYR A 243 -12.69 -14.93 20.99
C TYR A 243 -12.00 -15.31 19.66
N THR A 244 -10.77 -14.91 19.45
CA THR A 244 -9.96 -15.40 18.33
C THR A 244 -9.17 -16.63 18.78
N SER A 245 -9.77 -17.81 18.68
CA SER A 245 -9.00 -19.07 18.76
C SER A 245 -7.93 -19.02 17.65
N PRO A 246 -6.63 -19.16 17.98
CA PRO A 246 -5.60 -19.19 16.97
C PRO A 246 -5.87 -20.36 16.03
N SER A 247 -5.90 -20.08 14.72
CA SER A 247 -5.96 -21.14 13.73
C SER A 247 -4.76 -22.07 13.91
N PRO A 248 -4.92 -23.40 13.82
CA PRO A 248 -3.80 -24.35 13.91
C PRO A 248 -2.66 -24.09 12.92
N ARG A 249 -2.85 -23.23 11.92
CA ARG A 249 -1.84 -22.82 10.95
C ARG A 249 -0.94 -21.67 11.40
N ASP A 250 -1.34 -20.91 12.42
CA ASP A 250 -0.55 -19.76 12.88
C ASP A 250 0.60 -20.18 13.83
N SER A 251 0.60 -21.43 14.31
CA SER A 251 1.65 -22.00 15.17
C SER A 251 2.89 -22.50 14.43
N THR A 252 2.92 -22.47 13.10
CA THR A 252 4.03 -23.03 12.29
C THR A 252 4.91 -21.97 11.62
N SER A 253 4.73 -20.68 11.91
CA SER A 253 5.45 -19.57 11.28
C SER A 253 6.61 -19.01 12.12
N SER A 254 7.13 -19.75 13.08
CA SER A 254 8.33 -19.36 13.84
C SER A 254 9.36 -20.50 13.85
N ARG A 255 10.07 -20.63 12.72
CA ARG A 255 11.43 -21.19 12.63
C ARG A 255 12.15 -20.56 11.47
#